data_233b8aa6b8a1e0464176b43fa429d5dc
#
_entry.id   233b8aa6b8a1e0464176b43fa429d5dc
#
_cell.length_a   1.000
_cell.length_b   1.000
_cell.length_c   1.000
_cell.angle_alpha   90.00
_cell.angle_beta   90.00
_cell.angle_gamma   90.00
#
_symmetry.space_group_name_H-M   'P 1'
#
loop_
_entity.id
_entity.type
_entity.pdbx_description
1 polymer ?
#
loop_
_entity_poly.entity_id
_entity_poly.type
_entity_poly.pdbx_seq_one_letter_code
_entity_poly.pdbx_strand_id
1 'polypeptide(L)'
;MPITRKLKPLISDQVSAGFYYNLMRSYSFSVEGYYKWMKNLLDYKDGYSFLPGTAAWEEKMAVGKGRSYGVEFLARKESGRTTGWIGYTLSWSDRRFDEIDNGRRFPARYDNRHKLNIVVSHKLSEKVELTAAWTYTSGNRMTLSLESYEQAGTLNISNQYKMNNWWEPSGEVVDLYTRRNNYQMPAYHRLDLGLNIYRPKKKGRMGIWNISIYNVYSRMNPFMVYKSDNWERTNNLVPGSSSPYSGKTKPCFKLIGIMPIIPSISYTYKF
;
A
#
# COMPACT_ATOMS: atom_id res chain seq x y z
N MET A 1 10.02 -17.38 -3.29
CA MET A 1 10.85 -17.72 -4.46
C MET A 1 11.81 -18.82 -4.06
N PRO A 2 12.06 -19.84 -4.89
CA PRO A 2 13.00 -20.89 -4.56
C PRO A 2 14.43 -20.36 -4.51
N ILE A 3 15.24 -20.91 -3.60
CA ILE A 3 16.68 -20.63 -3.50
C ILE A 3 17.39 -21.47 -4.55
N THR A 4 18.28 -20.84 -5.33
CA THR A 4 19.08 -21.50 -6.34
C THR A 4 20.56 -21.24 -6.12
N ARG A 5 21.42 -21.85 -6.95
CA ARG A 5 22.85 -21.54 -6.90
C ARG A 5 23.18 -20.06 -7.19
N LYS A 6 22.36 -19.39 -8.01
CA LYS A 6 22.53 -17.98 -8.37
C LYS A 6 21.88 -17.03 -7.36
N LEU A 7 20.75 -17.44 -6.76
CA LEU A 7 19.95 -16.60 -5.87
C LEU A 7 20.08 -17.10 -4.43
N LYS A 8 20.90 -16.39 -3.65
CA LYS A 8 21.14 -16.69 -2.24
C LYS A 8 19.96 -16.25 -1.36
N PRO A 9 19.78 -16.85 -0.17
CA PRO A 9 18.78 -16.42 0.80
C PRO A 9 18.94 -14.94 1.16
N LEU A 10 17.82 -14.27 1.41
CA LEU A 10 17.81 -12.94 2.02
C LEU A 10 18.41 -13.03 3.43
N ILE A 11 19.36 -12.13 3.71
CA ILE A 11 19.98 -11.97 5.03
C ILE A 11 19.63 -10.59 5.56
N SER A 12 19.30 -10.53 6.83
CA SER A 12 18.90 -9.28 7.50
C SER A 12 19.49 -9.25 8.90
N ASP A 13 20.31 -8.23 9.16
CA ASP A 13 20.90 -7.92 10.46
C ASP A 13 20.24 -6.65 11.00
N GLN A 14 19.87 -6.63 12.28
CA GLN A 14 19.23 -5.50 12.93
C GLN A 14 19.87 -5.23 14.29
N VAL A 15 20.04 -3.96 14.57
CA VAL A 15 20.36 -3.44 15.90
C VAL A 15 19.24 -2.54 16.34
N SER A 16 18.77 -2.70 17.56
CA SER A 16 17.79 -1.80 18.18
C SER A 16 18.19 -1.44 19.60
N ALA A 17 17.78 -0.26 20.02
CA ALA A 17 17.92 0.20 21.39
C ALA A 17 16.67 1.00 21.76
N GLY A 18 16.21 0.84 23.00
CA GLY A 18 14.99 1.48 23.44
C GLY A 18 14.98 1.79 24.92
N PHE A 19 14.07 2.66 25.27
CA PHE A 19 13.78 3.06 26.63
C PHE A 19 12.32 2.76 26.93
N TYR A 20 12.08 2.17 28.10
CA TYR A 20 10.75 1.83 28.58
C TYR A 20 10.54 2.43 29.97
N TYR A 21 9.40 3.10 30.19
CA TYR A 21 9.06 3.73 31.44
C TYR A 21 7.60 3.48 31.83
N ASN A 22 7.39 3.00 33.07
CA ASN A 22 6.07 2.83 33.66
C ASN A 22 5.81 3.96 34.68
N LEU A 23 4.75 4.71 34.45
CA LEU A 23 4.30 5.77 35.33
C LEU A 23 3.03 5.34 36.07
N MET A 24 3.06 5.37 37.39
CA MET A 24 1.89 5.15 38.29
C MET A 24 1.12 3.86 38.00
N ARG A 25 1.75 2.77 37.63
CA ARG A 25 1.13 1.47 37.29
C ARG A 25 0.02 1.51 36.22
N SER A 26 -0.30 2.68 35.71
CA SER A 26 -1.41 2.88 34.77
C SER A 26 -0.97 3.34 33.40
N TYR A 27 0.21 3.90 33.28
CA TYR A 27 0.73 4.40 32.02
C TYR A 27 2.07 3.75 31.73
N SER A 28 2.25 3.34 30.50
CA SER A 28 3.55 2.88 29.99
C SER A 28 3.93 3.67 28.75
N PHE A 29 5.20 3.99 28.65
CA PHE A 29 5.81 4.71 27.54
C PHE A 29 7.00 3.92 27.05
N SER A 30 7.15 3.79 25.75
CA SER A 30 8.38 3.26 25.17
C SER A 30 8.80 4.07 23.95
N VAL A 31 10.12 4.15 23.77
CA VAL A 31 10.76 4.74 22.61
C VAL A 31 11.82 3.75 22.19
N GLU A 32 11.80 3.32 20.94
CA GLU A 32 12.76 2.38 20.38
C GLU A 32 13.28 2.92 19.05
N GLY A 33 14.61 2.95 18.90
CA GLY A 33 15.29 3.22 17.64
C GLY A 33 15.87 1.94 17.08
N TYR A 34 15.78 1.76 15.79
CA TYR A 34 16.34 0.59 15.11
C TYR A 34 17.06 0.94 13.82
N TYR A 35 18.03 0.11 13.47
CA TYR A 35 18.68 0.13 12.17
C TYR A 35 18.86 -1.29 11.65
N LYS A 36 18.41 -1.54 10.40
CA LYS A 36 18.39 -2.85 9.76
C LYS A 36 19.11 -2.80 8.42
N TRP A 37 20.04 -3.72 8.22
CA TRP A 37 20.71 -3.96 6.95
C TRP A 37 20.14 -5.22 6.30
N MET A 38 19.96 -5.16 4.99
CA MET A 38 19.44 -6.28 4.21
C MET A 38 20.37 -6.56 3.03
N LYS A 39 20.67 -7.84 2.83
CA LYS A 39 21.50 -8.34 1.72
C LYS A 39 20.72 -9.37 0.93
N ASN A 40 21.10 -9.56 -0.33
CA ASN A 40 20.46 -10.51 -1.24
C ASN A 40 18.95 -10.23 -1.43
N LEU A 41 18.56 -8.95 -1.42
CA LEU A 41 17.22 -8.56 -1.82
C LEU A 41 17.00 -8.92 -3.28
N LEU A 42 15.81 -9.40 -3.62
CA LEU A 42 15.44 -9.71 -4.99
C LEU A 42 14.36 -8.73 -5.47
N ASP A 43 14.53 -8.26 -6.68
CA ASP A 43 13.51 -7.48 -7.40
C ASP A 43 13.63 -7.77 -8.91
N TYR A 44 12.59 -7.47 -9.68
CA TYR A 44 12.65 -7.60 -11.13
C TYR A 44 13.51 -6.49 -11.73
N LYS A 45 14.37 -6.85 -12.68
CA LYS A 45 15.09 -5.88 -13.50
C LYS A 45 14.13 -4.96 -14.24
N ASP A 46 14.60 -3.80 -14.61
CA ASP A 46 13.80 -2.87 -15.40
C ASP A 46 13.36 -3.51 -16.73
N GLY A 47 12.07 -3.37 -17.07
CA GLY A 47 11.48 -4.02 -18.24
C GLY A 47 11.03 -5.47 -18.05
N TYR A 48 11.31 -6.10 -16.91
CA TYR A 48 10.84 -7.46 -16.62
C TYR A 48 9.72 -7.49 -15.60
N SER A 49 8.88 -8.52 -15.69
CA SER A 49 7.79 -8.78 -14.75
C SER A 49 7.65 -10.28 -14.45
N PHE A 50 6.72 -10.63 -13.56
CA PHE A 50 6.39 -12.04 -13.28
C PHE A 50 5.69 -12.73 -14.47
N LEU A 51 5.21 -11.97 -15.46
CA LEU A 51 4.51 -12.52 -16.61
C LEU A 51 5.40 -13.50 -17.39
N PRO A 52 4.81 -14.54 -18.00
CA PRO A 52 5.54 -15.49 -18.83
C PRO A 52 6.32 -14.77 -19.94
N GLY A 53 7.46 -15.28 -20.28
CA GLY A 53 8.33 -14.78 -21.33
C GLY A 53 9.42 -15.81 -21.61
N THR A 54 10.23 -15.61 -22.64
CA THR A 54 11.28 -16.54 -23.08
C THR A 54 12.45 -16.64 -22.10
N ALA A 55 12.71 -15.61 -21.28
CA ALA A 55 13.81 -15.60 -20.33
C ALA A 55 13.48 -16.45 -19.09
N ALA A 56 14.47 -17.20 -18.60
CA ALA A 56 14.36 -17.92 -17.34
C ALA A 56 14.09 -16.92 -16.18
N TRP A 57 13.27 -17.33 -15.22
CA TRP A 57 12.85 -16.44 -14.12
C TRP A 57 14.04 -15.87 -13.32
N GLU A 58 15.14 -16.63 -13.17
CA GLU A 58 16.35 -16.18 -12.50
C GLU A 58 17.05 -15.03 -13.24
N GLU A 59 16.98 -15.00 -14.55
CA GLU A 59 17.59 -13.96 -15.39
C GLU A 59 16.84 -12.64 -15.30
N LYS A 60 15.56 -12.71 -14.98
CA LYS A 60 14.69 -11.55 -14.77
C LYS A 60 14.93 -10.86 -13.43
N MET A 61 15.69 -11.49 -12.51
CA MET A 61 15.89 -11.01 -11.16
C MET A 61 17.22 -10.27 -11.01
N ALA A 62 17.17 -9.14 -10.31
CA ALA A 62 18.34 -8.44 -9.81
C ALA A 62 18.53 -8.75 -8.33
N VAL A 63 19.79 -8.81 -7.90
CA VAL A 63 20.17 -9.01 -6.49
C VAL A 63 20.67 -7.69 -5.94
N GLY A 64 20.15 -7.25 -4.80
CA GLY A 64 20.47 -5.96 -4.24
C GLY A 64 20.62 -5.96 -2.72
N LYS A 65 20.75 -4.76 -2.20
CA LYS A 65 20.89 -4.45 -0.78
C LYS A 65 19.84 -3.44 -0.36
N GLY A 66 19.50 -3.43 0.91
CA GLY A 66 18.59 -2.44 1.48
C GLY A 66 18.99 -2.05 2.88
N ARG A 67 18.38 -1.00 3.34
CA ARG A 67 18.42 -0.59 4.75
C ARG A 67 17.04 -0.07 5.16
N SER A 68 16.74 -0.24 6.42
CA SER A 68 15.56 0.33 7.05
C SER A 68 15.95 0.83 8.43
N TYR A 69 15.50 2.01 8.80
CA TYR A 69 15.77 2.59 10.11
C TYR A 69 14.61 3.49 10.52
N GLY A 70 14.47 3.67 11.82
CA GLY A 70 13.36 4.45 12.33
C GLY A 70 13.35 4.55 13.84
N VAL A 71 12.35 5.29 14.32
CA VAL A 71 12.04 5.45 15.74
C VAL A 71 10.56 5.14 15.93
N GLU A 72 10.28 4.38 16.98
CA GLU A 72 8.92 3.99 17.37
C GLU A 72 8.61 4.54 18.76
N PHE A 73 7.44 5.14 18.90
CA PHE A 73 6.92 5.67 20.16
C PHE A 73 5.64 4.94 20.49
N LEU A 74 5.49 4.49 21.71
CA LEU A 74 4.26 3.92 22.24
C LEU A 74 3.93 4.55 23.58
N ALA A 75 2.71 5.05 23.69
CA ALA A 75 2.12 5.47 24.95
C ALA A 75 0.85 4.64 25.19
N ARG A 76 0.76 4.01 26.35
CA ARG A 76 -0.37 3.15 26.71
C ARG A 76 -0.92 3.53 28.08
N LYS A 77 -2.24 3.51 28.18
CA LYS A 77 -2.97 3.59 29.46
C LYS A 77 -3.73 2.29 29.67
N GLU A 78 -3.42 1.57 30.77
CA GLU A 78 -3.89 0.20 30.99
C GLU A 78 -5.06 0.11 31.98
N SER A 79 -5.31 1.14 32.77
CA SER A 79 -6.32 1.10 33.82
C SER A 79 -7.25 2.31 33.85
N GLY A 80 -8.42 2.13 34.52
CA GLY A 80 -9.44 3.15 34.65
C GLY A 80 -10.62 2.96 33.65
N ARG A 81 -11.52 3.95 33.60
CA ARG A 81 -12.67 3.92 32.69
C ARG A 81 -12.27 4.06 31.23
N THR A 82 -11.20 4.79 30.99
CA THR A 82 -10.64 4.95 29.64
C THR A 82 -9.29 4.28 29.61
N THR A 83 -9.12 3.35 28.68
CA THR A 83 -7.87 2.64 28.38
C THR A 83 -7.56 2.76 26.89
N GLY A 84 -6.33 2.51 26.52
CA GLY A 84 -5.95 2.59 25.11
C GLY A 84 -4.47 2.83 24.92
N TRP A 85 -4.08 3.06 23.67
CA TRP A 85 -2.71 3.32 23.32
C TRP A 85 -2.60 4.19 22.06
N ILE A 86 -1.48 4.90 21.97
CA ILE A 86 -1.07 5.67 20.81
C ILE A 86 0.32 5.17 20.41
N GLY A 87 0.44 4.67 19.21
CA GLY A 87 1.70 4.23 18.62
C GLY A 87 2.04 5.10 17.41
N TYR A 88 3.25 5.64 17.38
CA TYR A 88 3.75 6.40 16.26
C TYR A 88 5.11 5.85 15.80
N THR A 89 5.24 5.61 14.50
CA THR A 89 6.48 5.18 13.87
C THR A 89 6.91 6.20 12.84
N LEU A 90 8.14 6.65 12.94
CA LEU A 90 8.83 7.42 11.91
C LEU A 90 9.94 6.54 11.35
N SER A 91 9.84 6.15 10.07
CA SER A 91 10.76 5.20 9.47
C SER A 91 11.13 5.53 8.03
N TRP A 92 12.28 5.04 7.62
CA TRP A 92 12.82 5.11 6.26
C TRP A 92 13.20 3.71 5.82
N SER A 93 12.90 3.39 4.57
CA SER A 93 13.31 2.12 3.96
C SER A 93 13.72 2.38 2.53
N ASP A 94 14.94 2.03 2.18
CA ASP A 94 15.46 2.17 0.84
C ASP A 94 16.18 0.92 0.34
N ARG A 95 16.31 0.82 -0.97
CA ARG A 95 16.94 -0.29 -1.68
C ARG A 95 17.92 0.22 -2.72
N ARG A 96 18.88 -0.65 -3.06
CA ARG A 96 19.84 -0.43 -4.13
C ARG A 96 20.12 -1.73 -4.85
N PHE A 97 20.03 -1.71 -6.15
CA PHE A 97 20.38 -2.80 -7.05
C PHE A 97 21.26 -2.22 -8.16
N ASP A 98 22.33 -2.88 -8.52
CA ASP A 98 23.22 -2.36 -9.54
C ASP A 98 22.58 -2.38 -10.94
N GLU A 99 21.64 -3.30 -11.17
CA GLU A 99 20.92 -3.49 -12.43
C GLU A 99 19.54 -2.79 -12.50
N ILE A 100 19.16 -2.01 -11.47
CA ILE A 100 17.89 -1.29 -11.40
C ILE A 100 18.17 0.18 -11.10
N ASP A 101 17.46 1.10 -11.77
CA ASP A 101 17.56 2.55 -11.59
C ASP A 101 19.02 3.05 -11.70
N ASN A 102 19.81 2.47 -12.61
CA ASN A 102 21.23 2.79 -12.82
C ASN A 102 22.08 2.66 -11.54
N GLY A 103 21.80 1.69 -10.68
CA GLY A 103 22.52 1.48 -9.43
C GLY A 103 22.26 2.55 -8.37
N ARG A 104 21.33 3.45 -8.57
CA ARG A 104 20.96 4.49 -7.60
C ARG A 104 20.12 3.89 -6.48
N ARG A 105 20.16 4.53 -5.32
CA ARG A 105 19.33 4.18 -4.17
C ARG A 105 17.93 4.78 -4.34
N PHE A 106 16.89 3.97 -4.13
CA PHE A 106 15.49 4.39 -4.25
C PHE A 106 14.66 3.93 -3.05
N PRO A 107 13.56 4.61 -2.71
CA PRO A 107 12.67 4.22 -1.62
C PRO A 107 12.05 2.82 -1.88
N ALA A 108 11.89 2.03 -0.83
CA ALA A 108 11.12 0.79 -0.94
C ALA A 108 9.63 1.10 -1.20
N ARG A 109 8.91 0.16 -1.79
CA ARG A 109 7.47 0.28 -2.05
C ARG A 109 6.68 0.65 -0.78
N TYR A 110 7.07 0.10 0.36
CA TYR A 110 6.42 0.32 1.66
C TYR A 110 7.24 1.28 2.55
N ASP A 111 7.92 2.26 1.94
CA ASP A 111 8.54 3.39 2.66
C ASP A 111 7.45 4.34 3.17
N ASN A 112 6.66 3.84 4.12
CA ASN A 112 5.63 4.62 4.79
C ASN A 112 6.28 5.43 5.92
N ARG A 113 6.64 6.66 5.63
CA ARG A 113 7.42 7.54 6.51
C ARG A 113 6.79 7.72 7.87
N HIS A 114 5.48 7.90 7.91
CA HIS A 114 4.70 8.14 9.12
C HIS A 114 3.61 7.09 9.26
N LYS A 115 3.56 6.44 10.42
CA LYS A 115 2.46 5.54 10.82
C LYS A 115 1.99 5.97 12.20
N LEU A 116 0.69 6.21 12.35
CA LEU A 116 0.07 6.57 13.62
C LEU A 116 -1.15 5.68 13.83
N ASN A 117 -1.19 5.04 14.98
CA ASN A 117 -2.32 4.23 15.41
C ASN A 117 -2.77 4.73 16.78
N ILE A 118 -4.07 4.95 16.91
CA ILE A 118 -4.71 5.37 18.17
C ILE A 118 -5.84 4.38 18.41
N VAL A 119 -5.80 3.72 19.56
CA VAL A 119 -6.87 2.82 20.00
C VAL A 119 -7.33 3.25 21.38
N VAL A 120 -8.62 3.46 21.51
CA VAL A 120 -9.24 3.89 22.78
C VAL A 120 -10.45 3.01 23.07
N SER A 121 -10.56 2.58 24.32
CA SER A 121 -11.75 1.95 24.87
C SER A 121 -12.22 2.78 26.07
N HIS A 122 -13.49 3.11 26.09
CA HIS A 122 -14.11 3.88 27.16
C HIS A 122 -15.36 3.18 27.72
N LYS A 123 -15.32 2.85 29.00
CA LYS A 123 -16.46 2.28 29.71
C LYS A 123 -17.45 3.39 30.06
N LEU A 124 -18.53 3.51 29.33
CA LEU A 124 -19.64 4.42 29.64
C LEU A 124 -20.36 3.96 30.92
N SER A 125 -20.50 2.65 31.09
CA SER A 125 -21.03 2.01 32.29
C SER A 125 -20.40 0.61 32.43
N GLU A 126 -20.76 -0.13 33.50
CA GLU A 126 -20.34 -1.53 33.64
C GLU A 126 -20.90 -2.46 32.53
N LYS A 127 -21.92 -1.99 31.84
CA LYS A 127 -22.59 -2.76 30.78
C LYS A 127 -22.33 -2.27 29.38
N VAL A 128 -21.72 -1.08 29.22
CA VAL A 128 -21.56 -0.45 27.91
C VAL A 128 -20.15 0.10 27.78
N GLU A 129 -19.46 -0.30 26.72
CA GLU A 129 -18.12 0.12 26.39
C GLU A 129 -18.08 0.61 24.94
N LEU A 130 -17.55 1.82 24.75
CA LEU A 130 -17.28 2.42 23.45
C LEU A 130 -15.83 2.18 23.07
N THR A 131 -15.58 1.74 21.83
CA THR A 131 -14.24 1.55 21.28
C THR A 131 -14.04 2.41 20.05
N ALA A 132 -12.86 2.94 19.89
CA ALA A 132 -12.47 3.69 18.71
C ALA A 132 -11.05 3.28 18.29
N ALA A 133 -10.83 3.09 17.01
CA ALA A 133 -9.52 2.83 16.44
C ALA A 133 -9.31 3.76 15.24
N TRP A 134 -8.24 4.56 15.29
CA TRP A 134 -7.86 5.40 14.18
C TRP A 134 -6.44 5.04 13.71
N THR A 135 -6.32 4.87 12.41
CA THR A 135 -5.06 4.52 11.76
C THR A 135 -4.74 5.55 10.69
N TYR A 136 -3.51 6.00 10.68
CA TYR A 136 -2.93 6.82 9.61
C TYR A 136 -1.62 6.21 9.15
N THR A 137 -1.42 6.15 7.82
CA THR A 137 -0.16 5.73 7.22
C THR A 137 0.10 6.61 6.01
N SER A 138 1.28 7.21 5.91
CA SER A 138 1.70 7.87 4.68
C SER A 138 1.69 6.87 3.53
N GLY A 139 1.29 7.34 2.33
CA GLY A 139 1.06 6.48 1.18
C GLY A 139 2.26 5.63 0.78
N ASN A 140 1.99 4.49 0.20
CA ASN A 140 2.99 3.63 -0.41
C ASN A 140 3.69 4.33 -1.58
N ARG A 141 4.89 3.88 -1.88
CA ARG A 141 5.63 4.32 -3.07
C ARG A 141 5.32 3.41 -4.25
N MET A 142 5.27 3.99 -5.43
CA MET A 142 5.14 3.25 -6.69
C MET A 142 5.89 3.95 -7.81
N THR A 143 6.19 3.21 -8.86
CA THR A 143 6.76 3.77 -10.08
C THR A 143 5.61 4.24 -10.97
N LEU A 144 5.57 5.54 -11.28
CA LEU A 144 4.67 6.11 -12.26
C LEU A 144 5.46 6.64 -13.43
N SER A 145 5.03 6.26 -14.63
CA SER A 145 5.47 6.83 -15.88
C SER A 145 4.71 8.12 -16.11
N LEU A 146 5.40 9.24 -16.12
CA LEU A 146 4.83 10.54 -16.45
C LEU A 146 4.77 10.77 -17.95
N GLU A 147 5.64 10.11 -18.70
CA GLU A 147 5.78 10.23 -20.15
C GLU A 147 5.75 8.86 -20.79
N SER A 148 5.31 8.79 -22.03
CA SER A 148 5.40 7.60 -22.87
C SER A 148 5.72 8.03 -24.29
N TYR A 149 6.45 7.20 -25.02
CA TYR A 149 6.70 7.38 -26.43
C TYR A 149 6.33 6.12 -27.19
N GLU A 150 5.91 6.31 -28.41
CA GLU A 150 5.70 5.20 -29.34
C GLU A 150 7.07 4.79 -29.90
N GLN A 151 7.49 3.58 -29.63
CA GLN A 151 8.65 3.02 -30.27
C GLN A 151 8.30 2.77 -31.73
N ALA A 152 9.10 3.35 -32.65
CA ALA A 152 8.95 3.00 -34.05
C ALA A 152 9.06 1.49 -34.22
N GLY A 153 7.99 0.87 -34.64
CA GLY A 153 7.94 -0.58 -34.80
C GLY A 153 9.08 -1.02 -35.70
N THR A 154 9.78 -2.07 -35.31
CA THR A 154 10.70 -2.76 -36.20
C THR A 154 9.89 -3.13 -37.44
N LEU A 155 10.33 -2.67 -38.61
CA LEU A 155 9.74 -3.05 -39.89
C LEU A 155 9.77 -4.59 -39.98
N ASN A 156 8.67 -5.19 -39.57
CA ASN A 156 8.55 -6.64 -39.61
C ASN A 156 8.22 -7.01 -41.06
N ILE A 157 9.26 -7.25 -41.83
CA ILE A 157 9.18 -7.62 -43.26
C ILE A 157 8.26 -8.83 -43.49
N SER A 158 8.04 -9.62 -42.43
CA SER A 158 7.10 -10.77 -42.49
C SER A 158 5.60 -10.36 -42.52
N ASN A 159 5.26 -9.11 -42.23
CA ASN A 159 3.89 -8.60 -42.31
C ASN A 159 3.49 -8.03 -43.67
N GLN A 160 4.35 -8.15 -44.68
CA GLN A 160 4.10 -7.68 -46.04
C GLN A 160 2.85 -8.32 -46.73
N TYR A 161 2.32 -9.40 -46.15
CA TYR A 161 1.09 -10.04 -46.63
C TYR A 161 -0.20 -9.62 -45.91
N LYS A 162 -0.15 -8.74 -44.92
CA LYS A 162 -1.35 -8.17 -44.28
C LYS A 162 -1.58 -6.72 -44.72
N MET A 163 -1.63 -6.49 -46.02
CA MET A 163 -1.87 -5.16 -46.60
C MET A 163 -3.29 -4.60 -46.41
N ASN A 164 -4.13 -5.15 -45.56
CA ASN A 164 -5.52 -4.69 -45.42
C ASN A 164 -5.83 -3.90 -44.14
N ASN A 165 -4.86 -3.63 -43.26
CA ASN A 165 -5.10 -2.77 -42.11
C ASN A 165 -4.21 -1.54 -42.15
N TRP A 166 -4.66 -0.54 -42.87
CA TRP A 166 -4.01 0.77 -43.06
C TRP A 166 -3.99 1.65 -41.79
N TRP A 167 -4.50 1.21 -40.63
CA TRP A 167 -4.86 2.10 -39.53
C TRP A 167 -4.27 1.74 -38.16
N GLU A 168 -3.39 0.78 -38.05
CA GLU A 168 -2.69 0.55 -36.80
C GLU A 168 -1.21 0.83 -36.95
N PRO A 169 -0.70 1.99 -36.50
CA PRO A 169 0.71 2.10 -36.23
C PRO A 169 1.02 1.12 -35.09
N SER A 170 1.68 0.01 -35.43
CA SER A 170 2.12 -1.01 -34.48
C SER A 170 3.33 -0.53 -33.69
N GLY A 171 3.30 0.70 -33.17
CA GLY A 171 4.27 1.21 -32.23
C GLY A 171 3.96 0.66 -30.85
N GLU A 172 4.88 -0.03 -30.24
CA GLU A 172 4.79 -0.38 -28.83
C GLU A 172 4.94 0.89 -28.00
N VAL A 173 3.94 1.20 -27.17
CA VAL A 173 4.01 2.35 -26.26
C VAL A 173 4.94 2.00 -25.10
N VAL A 174 6.08 2.66 -25.05
CA VAL A 174 7.06 2.50 -23.99
C VAL A 174 6.88 3.59 -22.96
N ASP A 175 6.67 3.18 -21.72
CA ASP A 175 6.53 4.09 -20.59
C ASP A 175 7.90 4.54 -20.06
N LEU A 176 8.09 5.86 -19.97
CA LEU A 176 9.29 6.47 -19.41
C LEU A 176 9.07 6.82 -17.93
N TYR A 177 10.01 6.43 -17.10
CA TYR A 177 10.06 6.86 -15.71
C TYR A 177 11.46 7.29 -15.32
N THR A 178 11.55 8.37 -14.56
CA THR A 178 12.84 8.97 -14.20
C THR A 178 13.55 8.20 -13.08
N ARG A 179 12.78 7.55 -12.20
CA ARG A 179 13.29 6.81 -11.03
C ARG A 179 12.33 5.72 -10.61
N ARG A 180 12.86 4.66 -10.02
CA ARG A 180 12.06 3.61 -9.37
C ARG A 180 11.36 4.18 -8.12
N ASN A 181 10.07 3.86 -7.91
CA ASN A 181 9.25 4.31 -6.79
C ASN A 181 9.22 5.84 -6.62
N ASN A 182 9.14 6.56 -7.73
CA ASN A 182 9.20 8.02 -7.82
C ASN A 182 7.95 8.73 -7.27
N TYR A 183 6.83 8.06 -7.19
CA TYR A 183 5.56 8.63 -6.76
C TYR A 183 5.14 8.08 -5.39
N GLN A 184 4.65 8.96 -4.53
CA GLN A 184 4.04 8.60 -3.26
C GLN A 184 2.53 8.71 -3.37
N MET A 185 1.83 7.60 -3.15
CA MET A 185 0.38 7.56 -3.13
C MET A 185 -0.18 8.45 -2.02
N PRO A 186 -1.44 8.92 -2.14
CA PRO A 186 -2.13 9.60 -1.05
C PRO A 186 -2.12 8.75 0.22
N ALA A 187 -2.14 9.44 1.38
CA ALA A 187 -2.12 8.77 2.67
C ALA A 187 -3.38 7.91 2.88
N TYR A 188 -3.17 6.78 3.53
CA TYR A 188 -4.23 5.92 4.05
C TYR A 188 -4.62 6.40 5.44
N HIS A 189 -5.91 6.58 5.71
CA HIS A 189 -6.40 6.73 7.08
C HIS A 189 -7.84 6.26 7.23
N ARG A 190 -8.18 5.78 8.43
CA ARG A 190 -9.45 5.18 8.72
C ARG A 190 -9.80 5.34 10.20
N LEU A 191 -11.07 5.58 10.46
CA LEU A 191 -11.65 5.53 11.80
C LEU A 191 -12.67 4.40 11.88
N ASP A 192 -12.51 3.53 12.87
CA ASP A 192 -13.44 2.47 13.20
C ASP A 192 -14.03 2.77 14.58
N LEU A 193 -15.33 2.60 14.72
CA LEU A 193 -16.04 2.72 15.99
C LEU A 193 -16.71 1.41 16.35
N GLY A 194 -16.77 1.09 17.64
CA GLY A 194 -17.44 -0.09 18.15
C GLY A 194 -18.13 0.18 19.47
N LEU A 195 -19.24 -0.48 19.68
CA LEU A 195 -20.02 -0.47 20.90
C LEU A 195 -20.19 -1.90 21.41
N ASN A 196 -19.70 -2.19 22.60
CA ASN A 196 -19.89 -3.46 23.30
C ASN A 196 -20.97 -3.29 24.35
N ILE A 197 -21.99 -4.15 24.34
CA ILE A 197 -23.05 -4.19 25.33
C ILE A 197 -22.99 -5.54 26.06
N TYR A 198 -22.61 -5.49 27.34
CA TYR A 198 -22.44 -6.64 28.21
C TYR A 198 -23.78 -6.93 28.91
N ARG A 199 -24.28 -8.16 28.78
CA ARG A 199 -25.51 -8.61 29.45
C ARG A 199 -25.21 -9.82 30.35
N PRO A 200 -24.95 -9.60 31.65
CA PRO A 200 -24.80 -10.69 32.59
C PRO A 200 -26.08 -11.53 32.63
N LYS A 201 -25.92 -12.84 32.64
CA LYS A 201 -27.02 -13.83 32.76
C LYS A 201 -26.83 -14.68 33.99
N LYS A 202 -27.85 -15.43 34.37
CA LYS A 202 -27.81 -16.37 35.51
C LYS A 202 -26.67 -17.39 35.35
N LYS A 203 -26.15 -17.89 36.48
CA LYS A 203 -25.07 -18.89 36.54
C LYS A 203 -23.74 -18.45 35.95
N GLY A 204 -23.36 -17.16 36.12
CA GLY A 204 -22.07 -16.64 35.65
C GLY A 204 -21.93 -16.47 34.13
N ARG A 205 -22.97 -16.71 33.37
CA ARG A 205 -22.98 -16.60 31.91
C ARG A 205 -23.04 -15.14 31.48
N MET A 206 -22.50 -14.84 30.30
CA MET A 206 -22.50 -13.48 29.77
C MET A 206 -22.83 -13.46 28.27
N GLY A 207 -23.74 -12.60 27.88
CA GLY A 207 -24.03 -12.26 26.50
C GLY A 207 -23.36 -10.92 26.16
N ILE A 208 -22.68 -10.83 25.04
CA ILE A 208 -22.03 -9.62 24.57
C ILE A 208 -22.50 -9.32 23.15
N TRP A 209 -23.17 -8.19 23.00
CA TRP A 209 -23.44 -7.62 21.67
C TRP A 209 -22.31 -6.68 21.29
N ASN A 210 -21.74 -6.89 20.12
CA ASN A 210 -20.80 -5.96 19.51
C ASN A 210 -21.44 -5.36 18.25
N ILE A 211 -21.56 -4.04 18.22
CA ILE A 211 -22.01 -3.27 17.06
C ILE A 211 -20.82 -2.44 16.64
N SER A 212 -20.36 -2.58 15.42
CA SER A 212 -19.19 -1.85 14.94
C SER A 212 -19.39 -1.28 13.56
N ILE A 213 -18.67 -0.21 13.28
CA ILE A 213 -18.66 0.47 12.00
C ILE A 213 -17.19 0.61 11.59
N TYR A 214 -16.83 -0.07 10.53
CA TYR A 214 -15.55 0.07 9.88
C TYR A 214 -15.59 1.28 8.94
N ASN A 215 -14.53 2.10 8.95
CA ASN A 215 -14.38 3.28 8.09
C ASN A 215 -15.55 4.26 8.19
N VAL A 216 -15.80 4.78 9.39
CA VAL A 216 -16.97 5.62 9.72
C VAL A 216 -17.19 6.79 8.77
N TYR A 217 -16.14 7.43 8.30
CA TYR A 217 -16.24 8.54 7.36
C TYR A 217 -16.16 8.11 5.89
N SER A 218 -16.28 6.80 5.61
CA SER A 218 -16.38 6.22 4.25
C SER A 218 -15.30 6.69 3.28
N ARG A 219 -14.06 6.88 3.76
CA ARG A 219 -12.97 7.27 2.88
C ARG A 219 -12.57 6.10 1.98
N MET A 220 -12.61 6.32 0.69
CA MET A 220 -12.05 5.40 -0.31
C MET A 220 -10.53 5.48 -0.26
N ASN A 221 -9.92 4.62 0.56
CA ASN A 221 -8.48 4.60 0.73
C ASN A 221 -7.76 4.10 -0.52
N PRO A 222 -6.63 4.71 -0.90
CA PRO A 222 -5.92 4.36 -2.11
C PRO A 222 -5.39 2.93 -2.07
N PHE A 223 -5.79 2.13 -3.06
CA PHE A 223 -5.32 0.77 -3.25
C PHE A 223 -4.32 0.67 -4.40
N MET A 224 -4.68 1.26 -5.54
CA MET A 224 -3.87 1.22 -6.76
C MET A 224 -4.07 2.51 -7.57
N VAL A 225 -3.01 2.97 -8.21
CA VAL A 225 -3.06 4.01 -9.23
C VAL A 225 -2.63 3.38 -10.55
N TYR A 226 -3.35 3.67 -11.62
CA TYR A 226 -3.00 3.21 -12.96
C TYR A 226 -3.19 4.32 -13.98
N LYS A 227 -2.44 4.24 -15.07
CA LYS A 227 -2.58 5.14 -16.21
C LYS A 227 -3.79 4.70 -17.03
N SER A 228 -4.57 5.66 -17.44
CA SER A 228 -5.76 5.44 -18.27
C SER A 228 -5.90 6.59 -19.25
N ASP A 229 -6.49 6.33 -20.38
CA ASP A 229 -6.87 7.36 -21.31
C ASP A 229 -8.29 7.85 -20.99
N ASN A 230 -8.44 9.15 -20.89
CA ASN A 230 -9.75 9.77 -20.69
C ASN A 230 -10.25 10.25 -22.05
N TRP A 231 -11.29 9.58 -22.56
CA TRP A 231 -11.94 10.00 -23.79
C TRP A 231 -12.78 11.23 -23.52
N GLU A 232 -12.46 12.34 -24.17
CA GLU A 232 -13.29 13.53 -24.10
C GLU A 232 -14.59 13.27 -24.88
N ARG A 233 -15.71 13.31 -24.18
CA ARG A 233 -17.02 13.31 -24.83
C ARG A 233 -17.22 14.66 -25.52
N THR A 234 -17.22 14.68 -26.82
CA THR A 234 -17.58 15.89 -27.58
C THR A 234 -19.09 15.93 -27.78
N ASN A 235 -19.70 17.04 -27.43
CA ASN A 235 -21.12 17.29 -27.75
C ASN A 235 -21.34 17.51 -29.26
N ASN A 236 -20.28 17.72 -30.03
CA ASN A 236 -20.31 17.86 -31.46
C ASN A 236 -19.85 16.57 -32.12
N LEU A 237 -20.79 15.85 -32.72
CA LEU A 237 -20.48 14.74 -33.62
C LEU A 237 -19.64 15.31 -34.79
N VAL A 238 -18.44 14.78 -34.97
CA VAL A 238 -17.66 15.03 -36.18
C VAL A 238 -18.49 14.53 -37.36
N PRO A 239 -18.74 15.35 -38.41
CA PRO A 239 -19.50 14.91 -39.58
C PRO A 239 -18.91 13.58 -40.11
N GLY A 240 -19.74 12.55 -40.20
CA GLY A 240 -19.35 11.22 -40.63
C GLY A 240 -18.92 10.26 -39.54
N SER A 241 -18.86 10.68 -38.26
CA SER A 241 -18.55 9.81 -37.12
C SER A 241 -19.82 9.44 -36.35
N SER A 242 -20.03 8.16 -36.14
CA SER A 242 -21.10 7.64 -35.27
C SER A 242 -20.72 7.64 -33.79
N SER A 243 -19.46 7.99 -33.46
CA SER A 243 -18.94 7.97 -32.11
C SER A 243 -19.11 9.34 -31.42
N PRO A 244 -19.71 9.41 -30.23
CA PRO A 244 -19.81 10.64 -29.45
C PRO A 244 -18.47 11.02 -28.79
N TYR A 245 -17.39 10.32 -29.05
CA TYR A 245 -16.08 10.56 -28.47
C TYR A 245 -15.15 11.15 -29.52
N SER A 246 -14.45 12.22 -29.17
CA SER A 246 -13.37 12.73 -30.01
C SER A 246 -12.22 11.73 -29.99
N GLY A 247 -11.53 11.58 -31.11
CA GLY A 247 -10.32 10.75 -31.18
C GLY A 247 -9.14 11.26 -30.35
N LYS A 248 -9.32 12.37 -29.60
CA LYS A 248 -8.31 12.91 -28.68
C LYS A 248 -8.48 12.30 -27.31
N THR A 249 -7.50 11.52 -26.89
CA THR A 249 -7.40 11.02 -25.52
C THR A 249 -6.44 11.89 -24.72
N LYS A 250 -6.77 12.14 -23.46
CA LYS A 250 -5.84 12.74 -22.51
C LYS A 250 -5.39 11.68 -21.52
N PRO A 251 -4.10 11.41 -21.43
CA PRO A 251 -3.61 10.47 -20.43
C PRO A 251 -3.92 11.02 -19.04
N CYS A 252 -4.48 10.19 -18.19
CA CYS A 252 -4.79 10.54 -16.81
C CYS A 252 -4.44 9.38 -15.88
N PHE A 253 -4.21 9.71 -14.61
CA PHE A 253 -4.02 8.70 -13.57
C PHE A 253 -5.33 8.50 -12.82
N LYS A 254 -5.81 7.27 -12.77
CA LYS A 254 -6.98 6.88 -12.00
C LYS A 254 -6.56 6.17 -10.73
N LEU A 255 -7.18 6.56 -9.62
CA LEU A 255 -6.97 5.95 -8.32
C LEU A 255 -8.14 5.04 -8.00
N ILE A 256 -7.85 3.78 -7.71
CA ILE A 256 -8.83 2.84 -7.18
C ILE A 256 -8.74 2.89 -5.67
N GLY A 257 -9.86 3.23 -5.03
CA GLY A 257 -10.05 3.13 -3.59
C GLY A 257 -10.92 1.93 -3.24
N ILE A 258 -10.66 1.35 -2.09
CA ILE A 258 -11.40 0.18 -1.59
C ILE A 258 -11.88 0.41 -0.15
N MET A 259 -12.83 -0.42 0.26
CA MET A 259 -13.35 -0.50 1.61
C MET A 259 -14.12 0.77 2.06
N PRO A 260 -15.36 0.95 1.58
CA PRO A 260 -16.27 1.99 2.07
C PRO A 260 -16.66 1.71 3.52
N ILE A 261 -17.64 2.45 4.03
CA ILE A 261 -18.24 2.18 5.34
C ILE A 261 -18.85 0.77 5.38
N ILE A 262 -18.53 -0.01 6.42
CA ILE A 262 -19.05 -1.36 6.60
C ILE A 262 -19.57 -1.50 8.04
N PRO A 263 -20.88 -1.50 8.25
CA PRO A 263 -21.47 -1.83 9.56
C PRO A 263 -21.38 -3.34 9.81
N SER A 264 -21.20 -3.72 11.06
CA SER A 264 -21.17 -5.10 11.50
C SER A 264 -21.84 -5.26 12.84
N ILE A 265 -22.52 -6.39 13.06
CA ILE A 265 -23.10 -6.77 14.34
C ILE A 265 -22.72 -8.22 14.65
N SER A 266 -22.28 -8.46 15.87
CA SER A 266 -22.00 -9.81 16.35
C SER A 266 -22.52 -10.03 17.77
N TYR A 267 -22.80 -11.28 18.10
CA TYR A 267 -23.23 -11.71 19.42
C TYR A 267 -22.31 -12.82 19.90
N THR A 268 -21.72 -12.61 21.07
CA THR A 268 -20.89 -13.62 21.74
C THR A 268 -21.58 -14.07 23.01
N TYR A 269 -21.71 -15.38 23.19
CA TYR A 269 -22.23 -15.99 24.41
C TYR A 269 -21.11 -16.76 25.11
N LYS A 270 -20.84 -16.39 26.38
CA LYS A 270 -19.89 -17.07 27.25
C LYS A 270 -20.67 -17.86 28.30
N PHE A 271 -20.37 -19.12 28.44
CA PHE A 271 -20.98 -20.07 29.38
C PHE A 271 -19.93 -20.64 30.34
#